data_eb3eb5bc01825530252fbe3f7fb13014
#
_entry.id   eb3eb5bc01825530252fbe3f7fb13014
#
_cell.length_a   1.000
_cell.length_b   1.000
_cell.length_c   1.000
_cell.angle_alpha   90.00
_cell.angle_beta   90.00
_cell.angle_gamma   90.00
#
_symmetry.space_group_name_H-M   'P 1'
#
loop_
_entity.id
_entity.type
_entity.pdbx_description
1 polymer ?
#
loop_
_entity_poly.entity_id
_entity_poly.type
_entity_poly.pdbx_seq_one_letter_code
_entity_poly.pdbx_strand_id
1 'polypeptide(L)'
;SDSNTVITLEEMTDDINARIEQVSKKISEEKNGYIKKKLEERLAMLSGSVGIIKVGAGSKVELKEKKDRVEDAIYATKAALKEGIVPGGGSALWWAAQKISPANAGEEVLLEAIKAPFNTILDNAGITGIICDDQEYCGINVITGECVDMIEAGIVDPVRVTCCALRN
;
A
#
# COMPACT_ATOMS: atom_id res chain seq x y z
N SER A 1 15.52 6.29 -29.18
CA SER A 1 15.42 7.54 -28.42
C SER A 1 13.94 7.87 -28.28
N ASP A 2 13.41 7.78 -27.07
CA ASP A 2 12.04 8.20 -26.79
C ASP A 2 12.00 9.73 -26.91
N SER A 3 11.42 10.22 -28.00
CA SER A 3 11.14 11.64 -28.15
C SER A 3 9.83 11.95 -27.42
N ASN A 4 9.93 12.60 -26.27
CA ASN A 4 8.77 13.07 -25.54
C ASN A 4 8.38 14.45 -26.08
N THR A 5 7.16 14.56 -26.57
CA THR A 5 6.55 15.86 -26.89
C THR A 5 5.71 16.28 -25.68
N VAL A 6 6.08 17.40 -25.06
CA VAL A 6 5.30 18.02 -23.99
C VAL A 6 4.42 19.07 -24.60
N ILE A 7 3.11 18.92 -24.49
CA ILE A 7 2.12 19.92 -24.90
C ILE A 7 1.53 20.49 -23.61
N THR A 8 1.77 21.77 -23.36
CA THR A 8 1.12 22.52 -22.28
C THR A 8 -0.09 23.23 -22.83
N LEU A 9 -1.25 22.99 -22.22
CA LEU A 9 -2.51 23.65 -22.54
C LEU A 9 -3.04 24.33 -21.29
N GLU A 10 -3.49 25.55 -21.42
CA GLU A 10 -4.07 26.31 -20.31
C GLU A 10 -5.53 25.91 -20.04
N GLU A 11 -6.23 25.31 -21.01
CA GLU A 11 -7.61 24.83 -20.89
C GLU A 11 -7.83 23.48 -21.58
N MET A 12 -8.73 22.66 -21.04
CA MET A 12 -9.18 21.41 -21.67
C MET A 12 -10.05 21.75 -22.90
N THR A 13 -9.57 21.42 -24.08
CA THR A 13 -10.32 21.59 -25.32
C THR A 13 -11.13 20.34 -25.67
N ASP A 14 -12.19 20.49 -26.47
CA ASP A 14 -13.03 19.38 -26.94
C ASP A 14 -12.21 18.31 -27.68
N ASP A 15 -11.15 18.71 -28.38
CA ASP A 15 -10.23 17.80 -29.06
C ASP A 15 -9.48 16.90 -28.09
N ILE A 16 -9.11 17.40 -26.90
CA ILE A 16 -8.46 16.59 -25.84
C ILE A 16 -9.45 15.60 -25.26
N ASN A 17 -10.69 16.00 -24.99
CA ASN A 17 -11.73 15.12 -24.49
C ASN A 17 -12.03 13.98 -25.48
N ALA A 18 -12.15 14.30 -26.78
CA ALA A 18 -12.31 13.30 -27.83
C ALA A 18 -11.12 12.33 -27.89
N ARG A 19 -9.90 12.83 -27.64
CA ARG A 19 -8.70 11.99 -27.61
C ARG A 19 -8.64 11.10 -26.38
N ILE A 20 -9.08 11.58 -25.22
CA ILE A 20 -9.22 10.81 -23.98
C ILE A 20 -10.18 9.64 -24.20
N GLU A 21 -11.33 9.87 -24.80
CA GLU A 21 -12.30 8.81 -25.12
C GLU A 21 -11.72 7.75 -26.06
N GLN A 22 -11.01 8.18 -27.12
CA GLN A 22 -10.36 7.24 -28.05
C GLN A 22 -9.31 6.37 -27.35
N VAL A 23 -8.50 6.94 -26.46
CA VAL A 23 -7.48 6.18 -25.72
C VAL A 23 -8.14 5.24 -24.72
N SER A 24 -9.19 5.67 -24.00
CA SER A 24 -9.96 4.85 -23.07
C SER A 24 -10.58 3.64 -23.76
N LYS A 25 -11.14 3.82 -24.96
CA LYS A 25 -11.67 2.72 -25.75
C LYS A 25 -10.59 1.70 -26.14
N LYS A 26 -9.42 2.17 -26.55
CA LYS A 26 -8.28 1.29 -26.86
C LYS A 26 -7.80 0.51 -25.63
N ILE A 27 -7.82 1.10 -24.45
CA ILE A 27 -7.46 0.41 -23.19
C ILE A 27 -8.43 -0.73 -22.89
N SER A 28 -9.73 -0.55 -23.15
CA SER A 28 -10.73 -1.58 -22.92
C SER A 28 -10.65 -2.76 -23.92
N GLU A 29 -10.17 -2.50 -25.13
CA GLU A 29 -10.03 -3.50 -26.21
C GLU A 29 -8.67 -4.23 -26.16
N GLU A 30 -7.64 -3.65 -25.49
CA GLU A 30 -6.28 -4.18 -25.46
C GLU A 30 -6.12 -5.32 -24.45
N LYS A 31 -5.60 -6.45 -24.93
CA LYS A 31 -5.36 -7.66 -24.12
C LYS A 31 -3.92 -7.77 -23.63
N ASN A 32 -2.98 -7.07 -24.26
CA ASN A 32 -1.57 -7.10 -23.87
C ASN A 32 -1.32 -6.17 -22.69
N GLY A 33 -0.93 -6.73 -21.53
CA GLY A 33 -0.73 -5.98 -20.29
C GLY A 33 0.32 -4.87 -20.38
N TYR A 34 1.38 -5.05 -21.20
CA TYR A 34 2.40 -4.03 -21.38
C TYR A 34 1.87 -2.84 -22.20
N ILE A 35 1.17 -3.12 -23.31
CA ILE A 35 0.56 -2.09 -24.16
C ILE A 35 -0.53 -1.36 -23.39
N LYS A 36 -1.35 -2.09 -22.64
CA LYS A 36 -2.39 -1.52 -21.78
C LYS A 36 -1.81 -0.53 -20.78
N LYS A 37 -0.73 -0.89 -20.08
CA LYS A 37 -0.03 0.01 -19.15
C LYS A 37 0.47 1.28 -19.83
N LYS A 38 1.03 1.17 -21.03
CA LYS A 38 1.49 2.33 -21.83
C LYS A 38 0.34 3.24 -22.26
N LEU A 39 -0.81 2.67 -22.59
CA LEU A 39 -2.02 3.44 -22.93
C LEU A 39 -2.61 4.14 -21.69
N GLU A 40 -2.57 3.49 -20.52
CA GLU A 40 -2.98 4.08 -19.24
C GLU A 40 -2.08 5.25 -18.84
N GLU A 41 -0.75 5.13 -18.99
CA GLU A 41 0.21 6.22 -18.80
C GLU A 41 -0.11 7.40 -19.72
N ARG A 42 -0.41 7.12 -21.00
CA ARG A 42 -0.78 8.16 -21.98
C ARG A 42 -2.11 8.83 -21.64
N LEU A 43 -3.10 8.07 -21.19
CA LEU A 43 -4.39 8.61 -20.75
C LEU A 43 -4.20 9.56 -19.56
N ALA A 44 -3.41 9.16 -18.58
CA ALA A 44 -3.10 9.98 -17.42
C ALA A 44 -2.42 11.30 -17.79
N MET A 45 -1.50 11.28 -18.77
CA MET A 45 -0.86 12.50 -19.28
C MET A 45 -1.87 13.44 -19.99
N LEU A 46 -2.80 12.89 -20.75
CA LEU A 46 -3.82 13.67 -21.48
C LEU A 46 -4.85 14.28 -20.53
N SER A 47 -5.22 13.58 -19.47
CA SER A 47 -6.19 14.05 -18.49
C SER A 47 -5.64 15.04 -17.45
N GLY A 48 -4.34 15.37 -17.54
CA GLY A 48 -3.68 16.26 -16.58
C GLY A 48 -3.54 15.69 -15.17
N SER A 49 -3.82 14.38 -14.99
CA SER A 49 -3.83 13.70 -13.68
C SER A 49 -2.51 12.99 -13.36
N VAL A 50 -1.38 13.57 -13.74
CA VAL A 50 -0.06 13.00 -13.48
C VAL A 50 0.59 13.69 -12.29
N GLY A 51 0.72 12.95 -11.18
CA GLY A 51 1.56 13.35 -10.05
C GLY A 51 3.02 12.95 -10.30
N ILE A 52 3.95 13.87 -10.10
CA ILE A 52 5.38 13.62 -10.23
C ILE A 52 6.05 13.74 -8.86
N ILE A 53 6.61 12.64 -8.37
CA ILE A 53 7.40 12.61 -7.14
C ILE A 53 8.88 12.61 -7.54
N LYS A 54 9.61 13.69 -7.21
CA LYS A 54 11.05 13.79 -7.46
C LYS A 54 11.81 13.29 -6.25
N VAL A 55 12.67 12.28 -6.45
CA VAL A 55 13.49 11.68 -5.41
C VAL A 55 14.96 12.03 -5.67
N GLY A 56 15.67 12.51 -4.65
CA GLY A 56 17.08 12.83 -4.70
C GLY A 56 17.86 12.15 -3.55
N ALA A 57 19.14 11.85 -3.79
CA ALA A 57 20.04 11.28 -2.80
C ALA A 57 21.51 11.62 -3.09
N GLY A 58 22.38 11.46 -2.11
CA GLY A 58 23.82 11.71 -2.22
C GLY A 58 24.59 10.62 -3.00
N SER A 59 24.02 9.42 -3.12
CA SER A 59 24.62 8.29 -3.85
C SER A 59 23.59 7.54 -4.68
N LYS A 60 24.09 6.75 -5.67
CA LYS A 60 23.20 5.93 -6.52
C LYS A 60 22.50 4.81 -5.72
N VAL A 61 23.16 4.25 -4.72
CA VAL A 61 22.59 3.20 -3.87
C VAL A 61 21.46 3.76 -3.02
N GLU A 62 21.68 4.89 -2.36
CA GLU A 62 20.68 5.59 -1.57
C GLU A 62 19.50 6.06 -2.45
N LEU A 63 19.77 6.54 -3.66
CA LEU A 63 18.72 6.94 -4.61
C LEU A 63 17.82 5.76 -4.97
N LYS A 64 18.40 4.59 -5.21
CA LYS A 64 17.64 3.38 -5.53
C LYS A 64 16.77 2.96 -4.36
N GLU A 65 17.33 2.90 -3.17
CA GLU A 65 16.62 2.53 -1.94
C GLU A 65 15.44 3.50 -1.66
N LYS A 66 15.67 4.82 -1.76
CA LYS A 66 14.60 5.81 -1.61
C LYS A 66 13.52 5.70 -2.68
N LYS A 67 13.92 5.42 -3.93
CA LYS A 67 12.96 5.22 -5.02
C LYS A 67 12.09 3.99 -4.77
N ASP A 68 12.68 2.87 -4.39
CA ASP A 68 11.97 1.62 -4.10
C ASP A 68 10.98 1.84 -2.94
N ARG A 69 11.39 2.55 -1.87
CA ARG A 69 10.53 2.90 -0.73
C ARG A 69 9.35 3.79 -1.12
N VAL A 70 9.57 4.78 -2.00
CA VAL A 70 8.49 5.65 -2.52
C VAL A 70 7.53 4.84 -3.39
N GLU A 71 8.04 3.93 -4.22
CA GLU A 71 7.22 3.06 -5.06
C GLU A 71 6.34 2.14 -4.21
N ASP A 72 6.88 1.53 -3.16
CA ASP A 72 6.14 0.72 -2.20
C ASP A 72 5.03 1.51 -1.51
N ALA A 73 5.32 2.73 -1.07
CA ALA A 73 4.31 3.62 -0.47
C ALA A 73 3.17 3.95 -1.44
N ILE A 74 3.47 4.16 -2.73
CA ILE A 74 2.46 4.39 -3.76
C ILE A 74 1.59 3.15 -3.97
N TYR A 75 2.17 1.96 -4.01
CA TYR A 75 1.40 0.72 -4.15
C TYR A 75 0.53 0.44 -2.93
N ALA A 76 1.05 0.64 -1.73
CA ALA A 76 0.29 0.52 -0.48
C ALA A 76 -0.90 1.49 -0.44
N THR A 77 -0.68 2.77 -0.79
CA THR A 77 -1.74 3.77 -0.86
C THR A 77 -2.81 3.42 -1.88
N LYS A 78 -2.42 2.94 -3.08
CA LYS A 78 -3.39 2.48 -4.09
C LYS A 78 -4.18 1.27 -3.65
N ALA A 79 -3.57 0.34 -2.91
CA ALA A 79 -4.26 -0.82 -2.36
C ALA A 79 -5.27 -0.39 -1.27
N ALA A 80 -4.86 0.52 -0.38
CA ALA A 80 -5.71 1.09 0.66
C ALA A 80 -6.93 1.84 0.12
N LEU A 81 -6.75 2.62 -0.96
CA LEU A 81 -7.86 3.30 -1.63
C LEU A 81 -8.90 2.35 -2.25
N LYS A 82 -8.49 1.12 -2.60
CA LYS A 82 -9.40 0.13 -3.23
C LYS A 82 -10.17 -0.70 -2.22
N GLU A 83 -9.53 -1.14 -1.17
CA GLU A 83 -10.07 -2.17 -0.26
C GLU A 83 -10.09 -1.72 1.21
N GLY A 84 -9.64 -0.49 1.49
CA GLY A 84 -9.60 0.08 2.83
C GLY A 84 -8.31 -0.25 3.60
N ILE A 85 -8.33 0.10 4.87
CA ILE A 85 -7.21 -0.02 5.80
C ILE A 85 -7.59 -0.84 7.04
N VAL A 86 -6.58 -1.40 7.68
CA VAL A 86 -6.66 -2.04 8.99
C VAL A 86 -5.58 -1.48 9.91
N PRO A 87 -5.66 -1.69 11.24
CA PRO A 87 -4.57 -1.39 12.16
C PRO A 87 -3.25 -2.00 11.68
N GLY A 88 -2.20 -1.17 11.62
CA GLY A 88 -0.89 -1.56 11.12
C GLY A 88 -0.01 -2.24 12.16
N GLY A 89 1.28 -2.42 11.81
CA GLY A 89 2.24 -3.01 12.73
C GLY A 89 1.98 -4.47 13.10
N GLY A 90 1.23 -5.20 12.27
CA GLY A 90 0.83 -6.58 12.55
C GLY A 90 -0.32 -6.73 13.56
N SER A 91 -0.82 -5.62 14.14
CA SER A 91 -1.85 -5.66 15.18
C SER A 91 -3.19 -6.21 14.69
N ALA A 92 -3.58 -5.96 13.43
CA ALA A 92 -4.79 -6.52 12.85
C ALA A 92 -4.81 -8.05 12.87
N LEU A 93 -3.72 -8.70 12.49
CA LEU A 93 -3.57 -10.15 12.52
C LEU A 93 -3.50 -10.69 13.94
N TRP A 94 -2.81 -9.98 14.81
CA TRP A 94 -2.71 -10.35 16.24
C TRP A 94 -4.10 -10.36 16.89
N TRP A 95 -4.91 -9.32 16.68
CA TRP A 95 -6.30 -9.25 17.17
C TRP A 95 -7.20 -10.31 16.54
N ALA A 96 -7.05 -10.57 15.24
CA ALA A 96 -7.80 -11.64 14.58
C ALA A 96 -7.50 -13.01 15.21
N ALA A 97 -6.23 -13.29 15.52
CA ALA A 97 -5.83 -14.52 16.17
C ALA A 97 -6.43 -14.68 17.58
N GLN A 98 -6.60 -13.59 18.32
CA GLN A 98 -7.20 -13.62 19.67
C GLN A 98 -8.72 -13.91 19.66
N LYS A 99 -9.41 -13.51 18.58
CA LYS A 99 -10.86 -13.68 18.45
C LYS A 99 -11.29 -15.07 17.96
N ILE A 100 -10.36 -15.88 17.48
CA ILE A 100 -10.65 -17.19 16.88
C ILE A 100 -10.24 -18.29 17.85
N SER A 101 -11.18 -19.19 18.18
CA SER A 101 -10.87 -20.41 18.94
C SER A 101 -10.52 -21.53 17.97
N PRO A 102 -9.30 -22.11 18.03
CA PRO A 102 -8.91 -23.18 17.12
C PRO A 102 -9.74 -24.45 17.35
N ALA A 103 -10.19 -25.08 16.28
CA ALA A 103 -10.92 -26.35 16.31
C ALA A 103 -10.00 -27.58 16.24
N ASN A 104 -8.75 -27.38 15.81
CA ASN A 104 -7.75 -28.44 15.66
C ASN A 104 -6.32 -27.89 15.79
N ALA A 105 -5.34 -28.79 15.94
CA ALA A 105 -3.93 -28.43 16.10
C ALA A 105 -3.35 -27.64 14.89
N GLY A 106 -3.86 -27.86 13.68
CA GLY A 106 -3.41 -27.09 12.50
C GLY A 106 -3.83 -25.62 12.55
N GLU A 107 -5.06 -25.36 13.01
CA GLU A 107 -5.55 -24.01 13.24
C GLU A 107 -4.79 -23.32 14.38
N GLU A 108 -4.46 -24.04 15.44
CA GLU A 108 -3.67 -23.51 16.55
C GLU A 108 -2.29 -23.04 16.07
N VAL A 109 -1.60 -23.83 15.26
CA VAL A 109 -0.31 -23.48 14.66
C VAL A 109 -0.44 -22.26 13.75
N LEU A 110 -1.49 -22.18 12.94
CA LEU A 110 -1.74 -21.02 12.08
C LEU A 110 -2.00 -19.76 12.90
N LEU A 111 -2.86 -19.83 13.93
CA LEU A 111 -3.16 -18.69 14.78
C LEU A 111 -1.93 -18.19 15.54
N GLU A 112 -1.00 -19.06 15.91
CA GLU A 112 0.27 -18.65 16.50
C GLU A 112 1.20 -18.01 15.45
N ALA A 113 1.26 -18.57 14.23
CA ALA A 113 2.08 -18.04 13.16
C ALA A 113 1.69 -16.63 12.72
N ILE A 114 0.40 -16.30 12.65
CA ILE A 114 -0.07 -14.97 12.22
C ILE A 114 0.19 -13.87 13.26
N LYS A 115 0.54 -14.21 14.50
CA LYS A 115 1.01 -13.24 15.51
C LYS A 115 2.48 -12.83 15.31
N ALA A 116 3.25 -13.63 14.55
CA ALA A 116 4.68 -13.41 14.38
C ALA A 116 5.07 -12.03 13.84
N PRO A 117 4.38 -11.41 12.87
CA PRO A 117 4.71 -10.06 12.42
C PRO A 117 4.67 -9.02 13.53
N PHE A 118 3.63 -9.03 14.36
CA PHE A 118 3.49 -8.13 15.50
C PHE A 118 4.62 -8.36 16.52
N ASN A 119 4.84 -9.60 16.93
CA ASN A 119 5.88 -9.93 17.89
C ASN A 119 7.27 -9.57 17.39
N THR A 120 7.59 -9.84 16.11
CA THR A 120 8.88 -9.51 15.50
C THR A 120 9.14 -8.00 15.47
N ILE A 121 8.11 -7.19 15.23
CA ILE A 121 8.23 -5.72 15.26
C ILE A 121 8.58 -5.25 16.67
N LEU A 122 7.93 -5.81 17.71
CA LEU A 122 8.22 -5.49 19.10
C LEU A 122 9.62 -5.92 19.51
N ASP A 123 10.02 -7.14 19.15
CA ASP A 123 11.35 -7.68 19.44
C ASP A 123 12.44 -6.81 18.80
N ASN A 124 12.26 -6.39 17.54
CA ASN A 124 13.19 -5.50 16.84
C ASN A 124 13.27 -4.11 17.49
N ALA A 125 12.20 -3.64 18.10
CA ALA A 125 12.17 -2.39 18.85
C ALA A 125 12.70 -2.54 20.30
N GLY A 126 13.00 -3.76 20.76
CA GLY A 126 13.41 -4.04 22.14
C GLY A 126 12.29 -3.84 23.17
N ILE A 127 11.03 -3.89 22.73
CA ILE A 127 9.86 -3.68 23.58
C ILE A 127 9.37 -5.03 24.08
N THR A 128 9.38 -5.22 25.39
CA THR A 128 8.92 -6.46 26.04
C THR A 128 7.91 -6.16 27.12
N GLY A 129 6.93 -7.06 27.29
CA GLY A 129 6.00 -7.03 28.43
C GLY A 129 4.91 -5.97 28.37
N ILE A 130 4.69 -5.31 27.23
CA ILE A 130 3.56 -4.40 27.06
C ILE A 130 2.36 -5.22 26.60
N ILE A 131 1.27 -5.14 27.34
CA ILE A 131 -0.03 -5.69 26.99
C ILE A 131 -0.90 -4.50 26.60
N CYS A 132 -1.39 -4.48 25.37
CA CYS A 132 -2.43 -3.53 24.99
C CYS A 132 -3.74 -3.91 25.67
N ASP A 133 -4.47 -2.91 26.13
CA ASP A 133 -5.84 -3.12 26.61
C ASP A 133 -6.69 -3.77 25.52
N ASP A 134 -7.70 -4.58 25.92
CA ASP A 134 -8.61 -5.31 25.02
C ASP A 134 -9.52 -4.38 24.19
N GLN A 135 -8.97 -3.26 23.70
CA GLN A 135 -9.69 -2.33 22.85
C GLN A 135 -9.42 -2.65 21.38
N GLU A 136 -10.47 -2.68 20.61
CA GLU A 136 -10.42 -2.88 19.17
C GLU A 136 -9.57 -1.78 18.54
N TYR A 137 -8.69 -2.12 17.59
CA TYR A 137 -7.73 -1.25 16.90
C TYR A 137 -6.50 -0.80 17.69
N CYS A 138 -6.35 -1.19 18.96
CA CYS A 138 -5.14 -0.87 19.73
C CYS A 138 -3.91 -1.67 19.27
N GLY A 139 -2.78 -1.01 19.30
CA GLY A 139 -1.47 -1.59 19.04
C GLY A 139 -0.38 -0.76 19.70
N ILE A 140 0.87 -1.15 19.50
CA ILE A 140 2.01 -0.45 20.11
C ILE A 140 2.69 0.43 19.07
N ASN A 141 2.77 1.72 19.36
CA ASN A 141 3.62 2.64 18.63
C ASN A 141 5.07 2.42 19.08
N VAL A 142 5.86 1.75 18.26
CA VAL A 142 7.25 1.37 18.57
C VAL A 142 8.19 2.58 18.72
N ILE A 143 7.80 3.76 18.26
CA ILE A 143 8.60 4.99 18.43
C ILE A 143 8.42 5.55 19.83
N THR A 144 7.20 5.54 20.37
CA THR A 144 6.90 6.08 21.72
C THR A 144 6.90 4.99 22.80
N GLY A 145 6.75 3.73 22.43
CA GLY A 145 6.58 2.60 23.36
C GLY A 145 5.21 2.53 24.00
N GLU A 146 4.23 3.29 23.52
CA GLU A 146 2.90 3.40 24.11
C GLU A 146 1.87 2.60 23.32
N CYS A 147 0.85 2.10 24.02
CA CYS A 147 -0.34 1.52 23.41
C CYS A 147 -1.25 2.66 22.92
N VAL A 148 -1.60 2.63 21.64
CA VAL A 148 -2.39 3.67 20.98
C VAL A 148 -3.45 3.05 20.08
N ASP A 149 -4.51 3.81 19.76
CA ASP A 149 -5.35 3.49 18.62
C ASP A 149 -4.53 3.65 17.34
N MET A 150 -4.31 2.55 16.61
CA MET A 150 -3.45 2.52 15.43
C MET A 150 -4.04 3.30 14.26
N ILE A 151 -5.36 3.35 14.15
CA ILE A 151 -6.04 4.10 13.09
C ILE A 151 -5.92 5.61 13.34
N GLU A 152 -6.18 6.05 14.56
CA GLU A 152 -6.06 7.47 14.95
C GLU A 152 -4.60 7.93 14.90
N ALA A 153 -3.66 7.08 15.28
CA ALA A 153 -2.23 7.36 15.19
C ALA A 153 -1.69 7.35 13.75
N GLY A 154 -2.50 6.96 12.75
CA GLY A 154 -2.10 6.87 11.35
C GLY A 154 -1.16 5.69 11.05
N ILE A 155 -1.09 4.70 11.94
CA ILE A 155 -0.30 3.47 11.76
C ILE A 155 -1.22 2.41 11.17
N VAL A 156 -1.26 2.34 9.84
CA VAL A 156 -2.24 1.53 9.12
C VAL A 156 -1.61 0.69 8.04
N ASP A 157 -2.22 -0.46 7.76
CA ASP A 157 -1.86 -1.35 6.66
C ASP A 157 -3.02 -1.50 5.66
N PRO A 158 -2.75 -1.71 4.36
CA PRO A 158 -3.81 -2.00 3.40
C PRO A 158 -4.43 -3.38 3.65
N VAL A 159 -5.76 -3.46 3.72
CA VAL A 159 -6.51 -4.73 3.87
C VAL A 159 -6.07 -5.79 2.87
N ARG A 160 -5.92 -5.38 1.62
CA ARG A 160 -5.54 -6.28 0.53
C ARG A 160 -4.21 -6.99 0.78
N VAL A 161 -3.20 -6.27 1.29
CA VAL A 161 -1.87 -6.84 1.56
C VAL A 161 -1.98 -7.91 2.64
N THR A 162 -2.64 -7.58 3.75
CA THR A 162 -2.85 -8.49 4.87
C THR A 162 -3.63 -9.75 4.46
N CYS A 163 -4.72 -9.58 3.71
CA CYS A 163 -5.52 -10.71 3.21
C CYS A 163 -4.76 -11.56 2.18
N CYS A 164 -3.96 -10.97 1.30
CA CYS A 164 -3.17 -11.74 0.34
C CYS A 164 -2.06 -12.55 1.02
N ALA A 165 -1.45 -12.02 2.08
CA ALA A 165 -0.46 -12.76 2.85
C ALA A 165 -1.03 -14.05 3.48
N LEU A 166 -2.30 -14.02 3.89
CA LEU A 166 -2.98 -15.20 4.46
C LEU A 166 -3.47 -16.20 3.40
N ARG A 167 -3.68 -15.76 2.14
CA ARG A 167 -4.19 -16.62 1.06
C ARG A 167 -3.11 -17.34 0.28
N ASN A 168 -1.89 -16.86 0.31
CA ASN A 168 -0.73 -17.43 -0.38
C ASN A 168 0.01 -18.45 0.50
#